data_b23e7aa066cabe4fb10e8272cec715b4
#
_entry.id   b23e7aa066cabe4fb10e8272cec715b4
#
_cell.length_a   1.000
_cell.length_b   1.000
_cell.length_c   1.000
_cell.angle_alpha   90.00
_cell.angle_beta   90.00
_cell.angle_gamma   90.00
#
_symmetry.space_group_name_H-M   'P 1'
#
loop_
_entity.id
_entity.type
_entity.pdbx_description
1 polymer ?
#
loop_
_entity_poly.entity_id
_entity_poly.type
_entity_poly.pdbx_seq_one_letter_code
_entity_poly.pdbx_strand_id
1 'polypeptide(L)'
;MRERVVITGMGVVSALGIGAEANLSALLRGESGVRTVRYLPTEHREFPVGEVPMSGEELRERLALPSGVYSRTHLLGVLALREALEQSKVLQQSGLALISGTTVGGMDVTEHYFPEPQPTGRDIHDCGASTNEIADYFDCFDYTMTSSTACSSAMNALIMGKLLIESGERDIVVAGGSEALSLFHLNGFKSLMILDTQRCRPFDQTRAGLNLGEGAA
;
A
#
# COMPACT_ATOMS: atom_id res chain seq x y z
N MET A 1 14.19 29.92 -12.22
CA MET A 1 13.50 29.68 -10.92
C MET A 1 13.10 28.22 -10.91
N ARG A 2 13.35 27.47 -9.83
CA ARG A 2 12.79 26.11 -9.73
C ARG A 2 11.27 26.22 -9.66
N GLU A 3 10.57 25.51 -10.53
CA GLU A 3 9.12 25.41 -10.46
C GLU A 3 8.70 24.73 -9.14
N ARG A 4 7.62 25.21 -8.55
CA ARG A 4 7.10 24.58 -7.32
C ARG A 4 6.26 23.37 -7.67
N VAL A 5 6.66 22.21 -7.17
CA VAL A 5 5.85 21.00 -7.23
C VAL A 5 4.80 21.04 -6.13
N VAL A 6 3.55 20.77 -6.49
CA VAL A 6 2.39 20.79 -5.57
C VAL A 6 1.64 19.46 -5.62
N ILE A 7 0.99 19.10 -4.53
CA ILE A 7 0.10 17.94 -4.46
C ILE A 7 -1.29 18.41 -4.89
N THR A 8 -1.86 17.77 -5.90
CA THR A 8 -3.18 18.10 -6.47
C THR A 8 -4.26 17.08 -6.12
N GLY A 9 -3.88 15.91 -5.66
CA GLY A 9 -4.80 14.86 -5.20
C GLY A 9 -4.10 13.91 -4.24
N MET A 10 -4.87 13.33 -3.34
CA MET A 10 -4.45 12.33 -2.36
C MET A 10 -5.46 11.21 -2.29
N GLY A 11 -4.98 9.99 -2.08
CA GLY A 11 -5.82 8.87 -1.72
C GLY A 11 -5.18 8.08 -0.60
N VAL A 12 -5.98 7.57 0.33
CA VAL A 12 -5.49 6.87 1.53
C VAL A 12 -6.35 5.66 1.83
N VAL A 13 -5.69 4.54 2.06
CA VAL A 13 -6.31 3.33 2.58
C VAL A 13 -5.49 2.86 3.77
N SER A 14 -6.11 2.71 4.93
CA SER A 14 -5.42 2.23 6.13
C SER A 14 -6.36 1.44 7.04
N ALA A 15 -5.85 0.99 8.18
CA ALA A 15 -6.62 0.35 9.22
C ALA A 15 -7.73 1.25 9.84
N LEU A 16 -7.70 2.56 9.57
CA LEU A 16 -8.73 3.52 9.98
C LEU A 16 -9.88 3.63 8.97
N GLY A 17 -9.68 3.16 7.74
CA GLY A 17 -10.70 3.16 6.70
C GLY A 17 -10.15 3.44 5.30
N ILE A 18 -11.06 3.57 4.35
CA ILE A 18 -10.80 3.85 2.96
C ILE A 18 -11.21 5.30 2.68
N GLY A 19 -10.28 6.06 2.12
CA GLY A 19 -10.44 7.46 1.77
C GLY A 19 -9.76 8.40 2.77
N ALA A 20 -9.22 9.50 2.24
CA ALA A 20 -8.51 10.51 3.02
C ALA A 20 -9.40 11.15 4.10
N GLU A 21 -10.68 11.42 3.79
CA GLU A 21 -11.64 11.99 4.73
C GLU A 21 -11.95 11.04 5.90
N ALA A 22 -12.17 9.76 5.62
CA ALA A 22 -12.42 8.75 6.64
C ALA A 22 -11.23 8.62 7.60
N ASN A 23 -10.03 8.59 7.05
CA ASN A 23 -8.79 8.53 7.82
C ASN A 23 -8.61 9.79 8.68
N LEU A 24 -8.79 10.98 8.10
CA LEU A 24 -8.69 12.24 8.83
C LEU A 24 -9.70 12.31 9.98
N SER A 25 -10.95 11.95 9.71
CA SER A 25 -12.01 11.95 10.71
C SER A 25 -11.70 11.01 11.88
N ALA A 26 -11.20 9.80 11.62
CA ALA A 26 -10.79 8.85 12.63
C ALA A 26 -9.61 9.38 13.47
N LEU A 27 -8.61 9.98 12.82
CA LEU A 27 -7.47 10.60 13.49
C LEU A 27 -7.89 11.75 14.41
N LEU A 28 -8.80 12.60 13.95
CA LEU A 28 -9.32 13.73 14.77
C LEU A 28 -10.11 13.23 16.00
N ARG A 29 -10.73 12.05 15.92
CA ARG A 29 -11.37 11.41 17.08
C ARG A 29 -10.41 10.64 17.97
N GLY A 30 -9.11 10.58 17.64
CA GLY A 30 -8.10 9.81 18.38
C GLY A 30 -8.27 8.28 18.25
N GLU A 31 -8.94 7.82 17.20
CA GLU A 31 -9.16 6.39 16.96
C GLU A 31 -7.88 5.67 16.53
N SER A 32 -7.81 4.39 16.81
CA SER A 32 -6.74 3.51 16.35
C SER A 32 -7.30 2.35 15.57
N GLY A 33 -6.67 2.06 14.42
CA GLY A 33 -6.93 0.87 13.63
C GLY A 33 -6.17 -0.38 14.10
N VAL A 34 -5.28 -0.25 15.08
CA VAL A 34 -4.50 -1.40 15.60
C VAL A 34 -5.41 -2.28 16.48
N ARG A 35 -5.62 -3.52 16.04
CA ARG A 35 -6.56 -4.49 16.63
C ARG A 35 -6.00 -5.91 16.52
N THR A 36 -6.65 -6.85 17.18
CA THR A 36 -6.37 -8.28 16.97
C THR A 36 -6.51 -8.63 15.49
N VAL A 37 -5.54 -9.37 14.95
CA VAL A 37 -5.49 -9.82 13.57
C VAL A 37 -6.77 -10.58 13.18
N ARG A 38 -7.34 -10.26 12.02
CA ARG A 38 -8.59 -10.87 11.53
C ARG A 38 -8.44 -11.56 10.19
N TYR A 39 -7.74 -10.94 9.23
CA TYR A 39 -7.69 -11.39 7.84
C TYR A 39 -6.39 -12.13 7.50
N LEU A 40 -5.26 -11.73 8.10
CA LEU A 40 -4.00 -12.45 7.92
C LEU A 40 -4.11 -13.85 8.57
N PRO A 41 -3.88 -14.95 7.82
CA PRO A 41 -4.03 -16.32 8.31
C PRO A 41 -2.87 -16.75 9.21
N THR A 42 -2.78 -16.18 10.42
CA THR A 42 -1.70 -16.42 11.39
C THR A 42 -2.21 -17.00 12.69
N GLU A 43 -1.37 -17.79 13.36
CA GLU A 43 -1.59 -18.24 14.74
C GLU A 43 -1.15 -17.17 15.77
N HIS A 44 -0.36 -16.17 15.35
CA HIS A 44 0.20 -15.14 16.20
C HIS A 44 -0.80 -14.01 16.49
N ARG A 45 -1.88 -14.34 17.19
CA ARG A 45 -2.95 -13.38 17.55
C ARG A 45 -2.61 -12.49 18.72
N GLU A 46 -1.50 -12.77 19.41
CA GLU A 46 -0.95 -11.96 20.49
C GLU A 46 -0.40 -10.61 20.04
N PHE A 47 -0.06 -10.47 18.76
CA PHE A 47 0.43 -9.21 18.19
C PHE A 47 -0.72 -8.48 17.47
N PRO A 48 -1.21 -7.38 18.02
CA PRO A 48 -2.20 -6.56 17.33
C PRO A 48 -1.58 -5.86 16.12
N VAL A 49 -2.38 -5.75 15.06
CA VAL A 49 -1.96 -5.21 13.75
C VAL A 49 -2.94 -4.16 13.23
N GLY A 50 -2.48 -3.32 12.33
CA GLY A 50 -3.31 -2.37 11.60
C GLY A 50 -3.76 -2.95 10.28
N GLU A 51 -4.76 -3.84 10.27
CA GLU A 51 -5.38 -4.35 9.05
C GLU A 51 -6.42 -3.38 8.50
N VAL A 52 -6.47 -3.20 7.19
CA VAL A 52 -7.59 -2.56 6.52
C VAL A 52 -8.86 -3.38 6.79
N PRO A 53 -9.97 -2.76 7.25
CA PRO A 53 -11.13 -3.50 7.79
C PRO A 53 -12.01 -4.12 6.70
N MET A 54 -11.39 -4.73 5.71
CA MET A 54 -12.02 -5.48 4.60
C MET A 54 -11.16 -6.68 4.23
N SER A 55 -11.80 -7.80 3.93
CA SER A 55 -11.14 -8.97 3.36
C SER A 55 -10.65 -8.70 1.93
N GLY A 56 -9.77 -9.54 1.40
CA GLY A 56 -9.34 -9.46 0.01
C GLY A 56 -10.51 -9.58 -0.98
N GLU A 57 -11.50 -10.43 -0.66
CA GLU A 57 -12.71 -10.59 -1.48
C GLU A 57 -13.58 -9.33 -1.47
N GLU A 58 -13.84 -8.73 -0.31
CA GLU A 58 -14.57 -7.47 -0.20
C GLU A 58 -13.86 -6.32 -0.93
N LEU A 59 -12.52 -6.28 -0.90
CA LEU A 59 -11.72 -5.30 -1.67
C LEU A 59 -11.88 -5.53 -3.17
N ARG A 60 -11.80 -6.79 -3.64
CA ARG A 60 -11.98 -7.17 -5.04
C ARG A 60 -13.36 -6.77 -5.56
N GLU A 61 -14.41 -7.08 -4.80
CA GLU A 61 -15.80 -6.71 -5.13
C GLU A 61 -15.99 -5.19 -5.19
N ARG A 62 -15.42 -4.46 -4.23
CA ARG A 62 -15.47 -2.99 -4.21
C ARG A 62 -14.79 -2.37 -5.44
N LEU A 63 -13.80 -3.03 -6.01
CA LEU A 63 -13.12 -2.64 -7.24
C LEU A 63 -13.83 -3.12 -8.51
N ALA A 64 -14.91 -3.90 -8.37
CA ALA A 64 -15.62 -4.55 -9.47
C ALA A 64 -14.70 -5.41 -10.37
N LEU A 65 -13.66 -6.00 -9.76
CA LEU A 65 -12.74 -6.88 -10.46
C LEU A 65 -13.36 -8.26 -10.67
N PRO A 66 -13.12 -8.92 -11.82
CA PRO A 66 -13.57 -10.28 -12.04
C PRO A 66 -12.98 -11.26 -11.02
N SER A 67 -13.51 -12.48 -10.94
CA SER A 67 -12.91 -13.54 -10.15
C SER A 67 -11.50 -13.84 -10.64
N GLY A 68 -10.55 -13.91 -9.72
CA GLY A 68 -9.14 -14.11 -10.06
C GLY A 68 -8.22 -13.98 -8.85
N VAL A 69 -6.93 -14.17 -9.10
CA VAL A 69 -5.87 -14.00 -8.10
C VAL A 69 -5.35 -12.58 -8.18
N TYR A 70 -5.45 -11.87 -7.08
CA TYR A 70 -4.95 -10.50 -6.91
C TYR A 70 -4.21 -10.40 -5.59
N SER A 71 -3.05 -9.77 -5.59
CA SER A 71 -2.38 -9.47 -4.33
C SER A 71 -3.16 -8.39 -3.56
N ARG A 72 -3.16 -8.50 -2.26
CA ARG A 72 -3.78 -7.49 -1.40
C ARG A 72 -3.09 -6.14 -1.55
N THR A 73 -1.75 -6.13 -1.77
CA THR A 73 -0.97 -4.93 -2.10
C THR A 73 -1.54 -4.22 -3.32
N HIS A 74 -1.84 -4.95 -4.40
CA HIS A 74 -2.48 -4.40 -5.60
C HIS A 74 -3.85 -3.80 -5.30
N LEU A 75 -4.73 -4.54 -4.60
CA LEU A 75 -6.09 -4.08 -4.29
C LEU A 75 -6.09 -2.78 -3.47
N LEU A 76 -5.22 -2.68 -2.47
CA LEU A 76 -5.07 -1.48 -1.65
C LEU A 76 -4.53 -0.31 -2.48
N GLY A 77 -3.51 -0.55 -3.32
CA GLY A 77 -2.93 0.45 -4.20
C GLY A 77 -3.93 1.04 -5.18
N VAL A 78 -4.75 0.19 -5.83
CA VAL A 78 -5.81 0.65 -6.76
C VAL A 78 -6.84 1.53 -6.05
N LEU A 79 -7.24 1.18 -4.82
CA LEU A 79 -8.22 1.98 -4.07
C LEU A 79 -7.68 3.38 -3.74
N ALA A 80 -6.44 3.47 -3.24
CA ALA A 80 -5.84 4.76 -2.92
C ALA A 80 -5.61 5.59 -4.19
N LEU A 81 -5.08 4.96 -5.24
CA LEU A 81 -4.79 5.65 -6.49
C LEU A 81 -6.07 6.17 -7.17
N ARG A 82 -7.18 5.42 -7.12
CA ARG A 82 -8.47 5.88 -7.66
C ARG A 82 -8.89 7.20 -7.02
N GLU A 83 -8.87 7.28 -5.68
CA GLU A 83 -9.23 8.50 -4.96
C GLU A 83 -8.31 9.68 -5.35
N ALA A 84 -7.00 9.47 -5.43
CA ALA A 84 -6.05 10.50 -5.81
C ALA A 84 -6.29 11.03 -7.24
N LEU A 85 -6.53 10.14 -8.21
CA LEU A 85 -6.81 10.51 -9.60
C LEU A 85 -8.16 11.23 -9.74
N GLU A 86 -9.19 10.81 -9.02
CA GLU A 86 -10.50 11.47 -9.01
C GLU A 86 -10.39 12.87 -8.39
N GLN A 87 -9.71 13.01 -7.26
CA GLN A 87 -9.55 14.29 -6.58
C GLN A 87 -8.74 15.30 -7.42
N SER A 88 -7.67 14.84 -8.06
CA SER A 88 -6.83 15.67 -8.95
C SER A 88 -7.46 15.96 -10.32
N LYS A 89 -8.57 15.27 -10.68
CA LYS A 89 -9.27 15.37 -11.97
C LYS A 89 -8.40 14.97 -13.18
N VAL A 90 -7.41 14.11 -12.97
CA VAL A 90 -6.54 13.61 -14.06
C VAL A 90 -6.88 12.20 -14.51
N LEU A 91 -7.94 11.59 -13.99
CA LEU A 91 -8.35 10.21 -14.30
C LEU A 91 -8.60 9.99 -15.82
N GLN A 92 -8.95 11.05 -16.56
CA GLN A 92 -9.21 11.00 -18.00
C GLN A 92 -7.96 11.35 -18.84
N GLN A 93 -6.83 11.62 -18.22
CA GLN A 93 -5.59 11.91 -18.93
C GLN A 93 -4.85 10.61 -19.23
N SER A 94 -4.09 10.61 -20.32
CA SER A 94 -3.15 9.55 -20.70
C SER A 94 -1.72 10.05 -20.63
N GLY A 95 -0.76 9.13 -20.60
CA GLY A 95 0.65 9.50 -20.56
C GLY A 95 1.12 9.96 -19.18
N LEU A 96 0.46 9.48 -18.13
CA LEU A 96 0.89 9.75 -16.75
C LEU A 96 2.06 8.83 -16.36
N ALA A 97 2.87 9.30 -15.41
CA ALA A 97 3.88 8.47 -14.75
C ALA A 97 3.37 7.96 -13.41
N LEU A 98 3.57 6.67 -13.11
CA LEU A 98 3.33 6.05 -11.82
C LEU A 98 4.65 5.64 -11.18
N ILE A 99 4.92 6.12 -9.98
CA ILE A 99 6.04 5.66 -9.15
C ILE A 99 5.45 5.10 -7.85
N SER A 100 5.53 3.79 -7.68
CA SER A 100 4.96 3.10 -6.52
C SER A 100 6.05 2.48 -5.64
N GLY A 101 5.90 2.64 -4.34
CA GLY A 101 6.75 2.03 -3.33
C GLY A 101 6.10 0.78 -2.75
N THR A 102 6.84 -0.31 -2.68
CA THR A 102 6.45 -1.53 -1.95
C THR A 102 7.70 -2.28 -1.49
N THR A 103 7.60 -3.05 -0.43
CA THR A 103 8.73 -3.80 0.12
C THR A 103 8.79 -5.23 -0.42
N VAL A 104 7.64 -5.89 -0.50
CA VAL A 104 7.56 -7.33 -0.83
C VAL A 104 6.50 -7.65 -1.90
N GLY A 105 5.89 -6.62 -2.51
CA GLY A 105 4.94 -6.82 -3.62
C GLY A 105 3.79 -7.75 -3.27
N GLY A 106 3.62 -8.81 -4.07
CA GLY A 106 2.56 -9.82 -3.92
C GLY A 106 2.93 -10.99 -3.02
N MET A 107 3.68 -10.77 -1.95
CA MET A 107 4.09 -11.82 -0.99
C MET A 107 2.90 -12.61 -0.42
N ASP A 108 1.79 -11.97 -0.14
CA ASP A 108 0.57 -12.60 0.35
C ASP A 108 0.03 -13.69 -0.60
N VAL A 109 0.14 -13.49 -1.90
CA VAL A 109 -0.23 -14.49 -2.91
C VAL A 109 0.77 -15.65 -2.90
N THR A 110 2.05 -15.35 -2.82
CA THR A 110 3.08 -16.39 -2.74
C THR A 110 2.89 -17.27 -1.51
N GLU A 111 2.63 -16.68 -0.35
CA GLU A 111 2.38 -17.40 0.90
C GLU A 111 1.13 -18.28 0.83
N HIS A 112 0.08 -17.78 0.15
CA HIS A 112 -1.17 -18.52 0.02
C HIS A 112 -1.02 -19.82 -0.79
N TYR A 113 -0.20 -19.79 -1.85
CA TYR A 113 -0.04 -20.95 -2.75
C TYR A 113 1.17 -21.83 -2.41
N PHE A 114 2.12 -21.34 -1.59
CA PHE A 114 3.32 -22.12 -1.25
C PHE A 114 2.98 -23.52 -0.66
N PRO A 115 3.69 -24.60 -1.06
CA PRO A 115 4.87 -24.64 -1.95
C PRO A 115 4.56 -24.65 -3.47
N GLU A 116 3.29 -24.71 -3.86
CA GLU A 116 2.91 -24.73 -5.27
C GLU A 116 2.97 -23.33 -5.90
N PRO A 117 3.24 -23.23 -7.19
CA PRO A 117 3.15 -21.96 -7.88
C PRO A 117 1.69 -21.48 -7.95
N GLN A 118 1.47 -20.16 -7.87
CA GLN A 118 0.14 -19.60 -8.05
C GLN A 118 -0.40 -19.91 -9.48
N PRO A 119 -1.74 -20.12 -9.64
CA PRO A 119 -2.31 -20.72 -10.84
C PRO A 119 -2.38 -19.82 -12.08
N THR A 120 -2.09 -18.53 -11.96
CA THR A 120 -2.27 -17.60 -13.08
C THR A 120 -1.14 -17.61 -14.11
N GLY A 121 0.02 -18.17 -13.78
CA GLY A 121 1.23 -18.12 -14.61
C GLY A 121 1.85 -16.73 -14.74
N ARG A 122 1.28 -15.70 -14.07
CA ARG A 122 1.84 -14.35 -14.02
C ARG A 122 2.80 -14.26 -12.85
N ASP A 123 3.83 -13.43 -12.97
CA ASP A 123 4.64 -13.07 -11.81
C ASP A 123 3.87 -12.02 -11.00
N ILE A 124 3.35 -12.43 -9.85
CA ILE A 124 2.63 -11.56 -8.91
C ILE A 124 3.52 -11.23 -7.70
N HIS A 125 4.57 -12.02 -7.49
CA HIS A 125 5.46 -11.88 -6.33
C HIS A 125 6.37 -10.67 -6.42
N ASP A 126 6.90 -10.38 -7.62
CA ASP A 126 7.84 -9.28 -7.81
C ASP A 126 7.23 -7.93 -7.46
N CYS A 127 8.03 -7.07 -6.83
CA CYS A 127 7.61 -5.71 -6.46
C CYS A 127 7.14 -4.91 -7.68
N GLY A 128 7.82 -5.08 -8.82
CA GLY A 128 7.45 -4.44 -10.08
C GLY A 128 6.09 -4.90 -10.61
N ALA A 129 5.76 -6.18 -10.41
CA ALA A 129 4.47 -6.72 -10.82
C ALA A 129 3.31 -5.98 -10.15
N SER A 130 3.39 -5.71 -8.85
CA SER A 130 2.34 -4.96 -8.13
C SER A 130 2.14 -3.56 -8.72
N THR A 131 3.21 -2.85 -9.07
CA THR A 131 3.12 -1.52 -9.72
C THR A 131 2.48 -1.62 -11.09
N ASN A 132 2.89 -2.60 -11.90
CA ASN A 132 2.35 -2.79 -13.24
C ASN A 132 0.87 -3.17 -13.21
N GLU A 133 0.46 -4.08 -12.31
CA GLU A 133 -0.96 -4.44 -12.15
C GLU A 133 -1.83 -3.24 -11.72
N ILE A 134 -1.30 -2.35 -10.86
CA ILE A 134 -1.99 -1.10 -10.51
C ILE A 134 -2.09 -0.19 -11.73
N ALA A 135 -1.02 -0.04 -12.52
CA ALA A 135 -1.02 0.78 -13.72
C ALA A 135 -1.99 0.26 -14.78
N ASP A 136 -1.98 -1.05 -15.03
CA ASP A 136 -2.85 -1.72 -16.01
C ASP A 136 -4.33 -1.56 -15.68
N TYR A 137 -4.69 -1.50 -14.40
CA TYR A 137 -6.07 -1.26 -13.99
C TYR A 137 -6.63 0.08 -14.48
N PHE A 138 -5.80 1.11 -14.57
CA PHE A 138 -6.23 2.46 -14.97
C PHE A 138 -6.02 2.77 -16.44
N ASP A 139 -5.15 2.04 -17.14
CA ASP A 139 -4.81 2.21 -18.56
C ASP A 139 -4.49 3.67 -18.95
N CYS A 140 -3.86 4.41 -18.05
CA CYS A 140 -3.53 5.83 -18.25
C CYS A 140 -2.03 6.16 -18.06
N PHE A 141 -1.23 5.16 -17.71
CA PHE A 141 0.20 5.31 -17.45
C PHE A 141 1.03 4.82 -18.62
N ASP A 142 1.99 5.64 -19.06
CA ASP A 142 2.99 5.28 -20.07
C ASP A 142 4.39 5.05 -19.47
N TYR A 143 4.54 5.36 -18.19
CA TYR A 143 5.74 5.15 -17.42
C TYR A 143 5.43 4.59 -16.05
N THR A 144 6.07 3.49 -15.71
CA THR A 144 5.97 2.88 -14.38
C THR A 144 7.36 2.70 -13.78
N MET A 145 7.47 2.95 -12.48
CA MET A 145 8.69 2.70 -11.72
C MET A 145 8.33 2.18 -10.32
N THR A 146 9.06 1.18 -9.87
CA THR A 146 8.90 0.65 -8.51
C THR A 146 10.11 1.02 -7.67
N SER A 147 9.84 1.58 -6.50
CA SER A 147 10.83 1.80 -5.45
C SER A 147 10.70 0.73 -4.37
N SER A 148 11.75 -0.06 -4.17
CA SER A 148 11.80 -1.05 -3.08
C SER A 148 13.02 -0.78 -2.21
N THR A 149 12.85 0.04 -1.20
CA THR A 149 13.87 0.50 -0.27
C THR A 149 13.41 0.35 1.19
N ALA A 150 12.78 -0.79 1.47
CA ALA A 150 12.20 -1.11 2.77
C ALA A 150 11.22 -0.02 3.25
N CYS A 151 11.30 0.40 4.50
CA CYS A 151 10.38 1.36 5.12
C CYS A 151 10.36 2.75 4.45
N SER A 152 11.29 3.05 3.57
CA SER A 152 11.39 4.33 2.85
C SER A 152 10.88 4.28 1.40
N SER A 153 10.34 3.15 0.95
CA SER A 153 9.93 2.94 -0.45
C SER A 153 8.97 4.02 -0.96
N ALA A 154 7.88 4.27 -0.25
CA ALA A 154 6.90 5.28 -0.64
C ALA A 154 7.47 6.70 -0.59
N MET A 155 8.32 7.03 0.39
CA MET A 155 8.97 8.34 0.45
C MET A 155 9.94 8.53 -0.73
N ASN A 156 10.70 7.50 -1.10
CA ASN A 156 11.57 7.57 -2.28
C ASN A 156 10.76 7.69 -3.57
N ALA A 157 9.59 7.05 -3.66
CA ALA A 157 8.67 7.25 -4.79
C ALA A 157 8.24 8.71 -4.92
N LEU A 158 7.88 9.37 -3.82
CA LEU A 158 7.55 10.81 -3.81
C LEU A 158 8.73 11.70 -4.20
N ILE A 159 9.94 11.38 -3.72
CA ILE A 159 11.17 12.10 -4.08
C ILE A 159 11.44 11.96 -5.58
N MET A 160 11.34 10.75 -6.13
CA MET A 160 11.54 10.50 -7.56
C MET A 160 10.50 11.21 -8.41
N GLY A 161 9.22 11.17 -8.01
CA GLY A 161 8.15 11.90 -8.70
C GLY A 161 8.41 13.41 -8.74
N LYS A 162 8.84 13.97 -7.61
CA LYS A 162 9.25 15.39 -7.54
C LYS A 162 10.40 15.69 -8.49
N LEU A 163 11.41 14.82 -8.56
CA LEU A 163 12.57 15.03 -9.43
C LEU A 163 12.19 14.99 -10.91
N LEU A 164 11.30 14.10 -11.34
CA LEU A 164 10.81 14.04 -12.72
C LEU A 164 10.09 15.32 -13.13
N ILE A 165 9.36 15.95 -12.22
CA ILE A 165 8.71 17.25 -12.48
C ILE A 165 9.75 18.37 -12.51
N GLU A 166 10.67 18.42 -11.54
CA GLU A 166 11.69 19.47 -11.48
C GLU A 166 12.69 19.43 -12.64
N SER A 167 12.92 18.25 -13.23
CA SER A 167 13.77 18.09 -14.44
C SER A 167 13.03 18.44 -15.73
N GLY A 168 11.72 18.63 -15.68
CA GLY A 168 10.89 18.90 -16.87
C GLY A 168 10.61 17.64 -17.72
N GLU A 169 10.88 16.45 -17.19
CA GLU A 169 10.58 15.20 -17.90
C GLU A 169 9.08 14.87 -17.85
N ARG A 170 8.38 15.30 -16.81
CA ARG A 170 6.94 15.11 -16.62
C ARG A 170 6.31 16.34 -15.98
N ASP A 171 5.10 16.67 -16.42
CA ASP A 171 4.29 17.74 -15.80
C ASP A 171 3.48 17.20 -14.63
N ILE A 172 3.05 15.94 -14.71
CA ILE A 172 2.22 15.25 -13.72
C ILE A 172 2.83 13.88 -13.43
N VAL A 173 2.98 13.58 -12.14
CA VAL A 173 3.43 12.28 -11.67
C VAL A 173 2.52 11.82 -10.54
N VAL A 174 2.11 10.57 -10.58
CA VAL A 174 1.46 9.90 -9.46
C VAL A 174 2.53 9.15 -8.69
N ALA A 175 2.65 9.43 -7.41
CA ALA A 175 3.70 8.83 -6.57
C ALA A 175 3.14 8.47 -5.20
N GLY A 176 3.51 7.29 -4.71
CA GLY A 176 3.04 6.81 -3.42
C GLY A 176 3.57 5.42 -3.11
N GLY A 177 2.78 4.64 -2.39
CA GLY A 177 3.10 3.25 -2.14
C GLY A 177 1.93 2.46 -1.57
N SER A 178 2.03 1.16 -1.68
CA SER A 178 1.10 0.21 -1.07
C SER A 178 1.83 -1.00 -0.52
N GLU A 179 1.37 -1.50 0.61
CA GLU A 179 1.92 -2.70 1.24
C GLU A 179 0.81 -3.44 1.99
N ALA A 180 0.72 -4.74 1.77
CA ALA A 180 -0.15 -5.62 2.53
C ALA A 180 0.58 -6.24 3.72
N LEU A 181 -0.15 -6.56 4.78
CA LEU A 181 0.35 -7.46 5.81
C LEU A 181 0.58 -8.85 5.22
N SER A 182 1.68 -9.49 5.60
CA SER A 182 2.05 -10.84 5.20
C SER A 182 2.62 -11.64 6.37
N LEU A 183 2.60 -12.96 6.26
CA LEU A 183 3.26 -13.85 7.22
C LEU A 183 4.77 -13.60 7.24
N PHE A 184 5.36 -13.28 6.09
CA PHE A 184 6.77 -12.93 5.97
C PHE A 184 7.11 -11.74 6.89
N HIS A 185 6.32 -10.67 6.81
CA HIS A 185 6.51 -9.52 7.69
C HIS A 185 6.32 -9.88 9.16
N LEU A 186 5.20 -10.52 9.49
CA LEU A 186 4.88 -10.84 10.89
C LEU A 186 5.93 -11.75 11.51
N ASN A 187 6.30 -12.83 10.84
CA ASN A 187 7.29 -13.78 11.33
C ASN A 187 8.70 -13.19 11.36
N GLY A 188 9.06 -12.39 10.36
CA GLY A 188 10.33 -11.68 10.29
C GLY A 188 10.51 -10.73 11.47
N PHE A 189 9.56 -9.82 11.70
CA PHE A 189 9.61 -8.87 12.80
C PHE A 189 9.48 -9.54 14.18
N LYS A 190 8.71 -10.63 14.27
CA LYS A 190 8.65 -11.46 15.48
C LYS A 190 10.03 -12.07 15.79
N SER A 191 10.71 -12.62 14.79
CA SER A 191 12.03 -13.23 14.98
C SER A 191 13.09 -12.23 15.46
N LEU A 192 12.92 -10.95 15.09
CA LEU A 192 13.74 -9.85 15.58
C LEU A 192 13.35 -9.38 17.00
N MET A 193 12.27 -9.93 17.57
CA MET A 193 11.76 -9.58 18.91
C MET A 193 11.44 -8.10 19.09
N ILE A 194 10.88 -7.48 18.05
CA ILE A 194 10.56 -6.03 18.05
C ILE A 194 9.05 -5.75 17.93
N LEU A 195 8.20 -6.79 18.01
CA LEU A 195 6.75 -6.63 18.06
C LEU A 195 6.26 -6.45 19.51
N ASP A 196 5.29 -5.56 19.68
CA ASP A 196 4.61 -5.36 20.97
C ASP A 196 3.26 -6.12 20.97
N THR A 197 2.97 -6.78 22.08
CA THR A 197 1.66 -7.41 22.32
C THR A 197 0.59 -6.41 22.76
N GLN A 198 0.98 -5.17 22.99
CA GLN A 198 0.11 -4.04 23.26
C GLN A 198 0.19 -3.05 22.08
N ARG A 199 -0.73 -2.09 22.06
CA ARG A 199 -0.66 -0.98 21.11
C ARG A 199 0.66 -0.22 21.31
N CYS A 200 1.37 0.05 20.23
CA CYS A 200 2.65 0.75 20.28
C CYS A 200 2.53 2.13 20.92
N ARG A 201 3.55 2.47 21.70
CA ARG A 201 3.65 3.69 22.49
C ARG A 201 4.96 4.42 22.12
N PRO A 202 4.99 5.13 20.99
CA PRO A 202 6.21 5.81 20.54
C PRO A 202 6.75 6.75 21.62
N PHE A 203 8.05 6.68 21.83
CA PHE A 203 8.80 7.48 22.83
C PHE A 203 8.46 7.22 24.29
N ASP A 204 7.46 6.38 24.60
CA ASP A 204 7.13 6.02 25.98
C ASP A 204 8.22 5.14 26.60
N GLN A 205 8.50 5.33 27.88
CA GLN A 205 9.51 4.55 28.62
C GLN A 205 9.12 3.07 28.72
N THR A 206 7.82 2.75 28.72
CA THR A 206 7.29 1.39 28.85
C THR A 206 7.09 0.69 27.50
N ARG A 207 7.51 1.29 26.38
CA ARG A 207 7.38 0.67 25.05
C ARG A 207 8.14 -0.65 25.00
N ALA A 208 7.52 -1.67 24.40
CA ALA A 208 8.14 -2.98 24.22
C ALA A 208 8.41 -3.32 22.74
N GLY A 209 7.86 -2.55 21.83
CA GLY A 209 8.02 -2.79 20.38
C GLY A 209 7.09 -1.95 19.54
N LEU A 210 6.78 -2.46 18.34
CA LEU A 210 5.89 -1.84 17.39
C LEU A 210 4.75 -2.79 16.98
N ASN A 211 3.74 -2.27 16.30
CA ASN A 211 2.72 -3.06 15.61
C ASN A 211 2.89 -2.89 14.09
N LEU A 212 2.71 -3.98 13.37
CA LEU A 212 2.68 -3.94 11.92
C LEU A 212 1.33 -3.43 11.42
N GLY A 213 1.34 -2.84 10.23
CA GLY A 213 0.14 -2.39 9.55
C GLY A 213 0.28 -2.55 8.04
N GLU A 214 -0.86 -2.45 7.38
CA GLU A 214 -0.96 -2.39 5.93
C GLU A 214 -1.64 -1.10 5.51
N GLY A 215 -1.48 -0.71 4.26
CA GLY A 215 -2.13 0.46 3.71
C GLY A 215 -1.59 0.84 2.34
N ALA A 216 -2.19 1.90 1.80
CA ALA A 216 -1.76 2.56 0.58
C ALA A 216 -2.04 4.05 0.66
N ALA A 217 -1.18 4.83 0.04
CA ALA A 217 -1.35 6.27 -0.11
C ALA A 217 -0.60 6.79 -1.34
#